data_9396fc9e0df54929844fd780e9daf411
#
_entry.id   9396fc9e0df54929844fd780e9daf411
#
_cell.length_a   1.000
_cell.length_b   1.000
_cell.length_c   1.000
_cell.angle_alpha   90.00
_cell.angle_beta   90.00
_cell.angle_gamma   90.00
#
_symmetry.space_group_name_H-M   'P 1'
#
loop_
_entity.id
_entity.type
_entity.pdbx_description
1 polymer ?
#
loop_
_entity_poly.entity_id
_entity_poly.type
_entity_poly.pdbx_seq_one_letter_code
_entity_poly.pdbx_strand_id
1 'polypeptide(L)'
;MQNNCKLIIAFIFLFSTVSAQENLPNYMTKKEVLQMPSYLQHFSNQLKNNQAAVPPSSPVRTMAEWEELQGILIGWTSYPSILREIVRAAKAECRVYIVTNNQQSVINYLNSGNVDTVNVSFVNTPFNSVWSRDYGPWSAYTNDVDTLVTIDWIYNRPRPDDDNVPVAIAGILNTPLYETTMPPYSLVHTGGNFMCDGFGTGFSSNLILNENPSLTESQIDTIMKQFMGISRYIKMPTLPYDGIHHIDMHMKLLNEETILMGQYPQGVADGPQIEANLLYVVNNFNSIFGTPYKVIRIPMPADNGAYPNTTGDYFTYTNSSFINNTIIVPTYNISQDSTALRIYKDALPGYNV
;
A
#
# COMPACT_ATOMS: atom_id res chain seq x y z
N MET A 1 -42.85 59.81 29.21
CA MET A 1 -42.77 58.36 29.17
C MET A 1 -41.83 57.95 28.05
N GLN A 2 -40.57 57.65 28.35
CA GLN A 2 -39.57 57.24 27.38
C GLN A 2 -39.42 55.72 27.50
N ASN A 3 -39.83 54.99 26.47
CA ASN A 3 -39.62 53.52 26.38
C ASN A 3 -38.22 53.26 25.82
N ASN A 4 -37.34 52.79 26.69
CA ASN A 4 -36.03 52.21 26.30
C ASN A 4 -36.19 50.76 25.85
N CYS A 5 -36.14 50.55 24.56
CA CYS A 5 -36.06 49.21 23.96
C CYS A 5 -34.61 48.76 24.03
N LYS A 6 -34.27 47.79 24.90
CA LYS A 6 -32.95 47.15 24.94
C LYS A 6 -32.91 46.04 23.91
N LEU A 7 -32.11 46.24 22.87
CA LEU A 7 -31.80 45.20 21.86
C LEU A 7 -30.79 44.21 22.47
N ILE A 8 -31.21 42.99 22.71
CA ILE A 8 -30.30 41.89 23.11
C ILE A 8 -29.81 41.23 21.85
N ILE A 9 -28.54 41.48 21.49
CA ILE A 9 -27.85 40.72 20.42
C ILE A 9 -27.31 39.45 21.02
N ALA A 10 -27.95 38.31 20.71
CA ALA A 10 -27.42 37.00 21.03
C ALA A 10 -26.36 36.63 20.00
N PHE A 11 -25.11 36.57 20.42
CA PHE A 11 -24.03 35.99 19.65
C PHE A 11 -24.15 34.44 19.72
N ILE A 12 -24.61 33.83 18.64
CA ILE A 12 -24.53 32.37 18.48
C ILE A 12 -23.09 32.04 18.03
N PHE A 13 -22.26 31.57 18.97
CA PHE A 13 -20.99 30.96 18.63
C PHE A 13 -21.26 29.56 18.03
N LEU A 14 -21.19 29.46 16.71
CA LEU A 14 -21.08 28.19 16.03
C LEU A 14 -19.68 27.64 16.33
N PHE A 15 -19.56 26.78 17.33
CA PHE A 15 -18.38 25.92 17.47
C PHE A 15 -18.43 24.87 16.36
N SER A 16 -17.73 25.13 15.26
CA SER A 16 -17.33 24.04 14.38
C SER A 16 -16.33 23.19 15.14
N THR A 17 -16.77 22.04 15.63
CA THR A 17 -15.85 21.00 16.10
C THR A 17 -15.07 20.53 14.89
N VAL A 18 -13.87 21.06 14.70
CA VAL A 18 -12.87 20.41 13.87
C VAL A 18 -12.55 19.10 14.57
N SER A 19 -13.18 18.03 14.14
CA SER A 19 -12.78 16.68 14.56
C SER A 19 -11.36 16.51 14.06
N ALA A 20 -10.39 16.38 14.98
CA ALA A 20 -9.06 15.96 14.61
C ALA A 20 -9.20 14.57 13.96
N GLN A 21 -8.65 14.41 12.75
CA GLN A 21 -8.66 13.13 12.07
C GLN A 21 -7.96 12.11 12.95
N GLU A 22 -8.65 11.02 13.30
CA GLU A 22 -8.07 9.97 14.16
C GLU A 22 -6.92 9.28 13.41
N ASN A 23 -5.81 9.01 14.11
CA ASN A 23 -4.71 8.23 13.57
C ASN A 23 -5.13 6.75 13.53
N LEU A 24 -5.65 6.30 12.40
CA LEU A 24 -6.07 4.92 12.21
C LEU A 24 -4.85 4.00 12.03
N PRO A 25 -4.81 2.85 12.75
CA PRO A 25 -3.74 1.88 12.61
C PRO A 25 -3.79 1.15 11.25
N ASN A 26 -2.73 0.43 10.91
CA ASN A 26 -2.67 -0.42 9.72
C ASN A 26 -3.56 -1.68 9.80
N TYR A 27 -3.99 -2.08 10.99
CA TYR A 27 -4.95 -3.16 11.21
C TYR A 27 -6.38 -2.61 11.43
N MET A 28 -7.38 -3.49 11.36
CA MET A 28 -8.75 -3.12 11.72
C MET A 28 -8.91 -2.94 13.22
N THR A 29 -9.45 -1.80 13.64
CA THR A 29 -9.91 -1.60 15.01
C THR A 29 -11.11 -2.51 15.30
N LYS A 30 -11.41 -2.75 16.60
CA LYS A 30 -12.61 -3.53 16.98
C LYS A 30 -13.91 -2.97 16.38
N LYS A 31 -14.01 -1.65 16.24
CA LYS A 31 -15.15 -0.99 15.59
C LYS A 31 -15.22 -1.32 14.11
N GLU A 32 -14.10 -1.26 13.41
CA GLU A 32 -14.01 -1.56 11.98
C GLU A 32 -14.32 -3.01 11.67
N VAL A 33 -13.89 -3.96 12.51
CA VAL A 33 -14.26 -5.38 12.39
C VAL A 33 -15.79 -5.56 12.38
N LEU A 34 -16.52 -4.82 13.23
CA LEU A 34 -17.98 -4.86 13.26
C LEU A 34 -18.64 -4.18 12.06
N GLN A 35 -17.95 -3.23 11.42
CA GLN A 35 -18.45 -2.49 10.26
C GLN A 35 -18.16 -3.21 8.94
N MET A 36 -17.18 -4.09 8.87
CA MET A 36 -16.73 -4.76 7.65
C MET A 36 -17.86 -5.47 6.89
N PRO A 37 -18.78 -6.23 7.53
CA PRO A 37 -19.87 -6.87 6.79
C PRO A 37 -20.79 -5.89 6.07
N SER A 38 -21.12 -4.76 6.70
CA SER A 38 -21.99 -3.74 6.08
C SER A 38 -21.27 -2.97 4.97
N TYR A 39 -19.95 -2.75 5.13
CA TYR A 39 -19.10 -2.16 4.12
C TYR A 39 -19.05 -3.04 2.86
N LEU A 40 -18.78 -4.33 2.99
CA LEU A 40 -18.79 -5.27 1.85
C LEU A 40 -20.16 -5.42 1.21
N GLN A 41 -21.23 -5.35 2.01
CA GLN A 41 -22.60 -5.40 1.48
C GLN A 41 -22.92 -4.22 0.56
N HIS A 42 -22.29 -3.05 0.79
CA HIS A 42 -22.46 -1.89 -0.10
C HIS A 42 -22.05 -2.25 -1.54
N PHE A 43 -20.90 -2.86 -1.75
CA PHE A 43 -20.42 -3.28 -3.07
C PHE A 43 -21.32 -4.36 -3.71
N SER A 44 -21.76 -5.32 -2.92
CA SER A 44 -22.68 -6.38 -3.41
C SER A 44 -24.03 -5.83 -3.87
N ASN A 45 -24.47 -4.70 -3.31
CA ASN A 45 -25.74 -4.07 -3.68
C ASN A 45 -25.67 -3.24 -4.97
N GLN A 46 -24.48 -2.87 -5.43
CA GLN A 46 -24.30 -2.07 -6.67
C GLN A 46 -24.77 -2.83 -7.92
N LEU A 47 -24.79 -4.17 -7.92
CA LEU A 47 -25.40 -5.00 -8.98
C LEU A 47 -26.87 -4.64 -9.28
N LYS A 48 -27.60 -4.15 -8.29
CA LYS A 48 -29.03 -3.78 -8.48
C LYS A 48 -29.21 -2.58 -9.42
N ASN A 49 -28.13 -1.84 -9.70
CA ASN A 49 -28.13 -0.67 -10.57
C ASN A 49 -27.65 -0.98 -12.00
N ASN A 50 -27.56 -2.26 -12.41
CA ASN A 50 -27.13 -2.72 -13.74
C ASN A 50 -25.69 -2.29 -14.13
N GLN A 51 -24.83 -1.99 -13.18
CA GLN A 51 -23.42 -1.81 -13.42
C GLN A 51 -22.68 -3.11 -13.11
N ALA A 52 -21.78 -3.51 -14.00
CA ALA A 52 -20.91 -4.67 -13.82
C ALA A 52 -19.47 -4.21 -14.04
N ALA A 53 -18.55 -4.77 -13.25
CA ALA A 53 -17.13 -4.58 -13.54
C ALA A 53 -16.78 -5.12 -14.92
N VAL A 54 -15.97 -4.39 -15.66
CA VAL A 54 -15.53 -4.77 -17.00
C VAL A 54 -14.00 -4.66 -17.04
N PRO A 55 -13.29 -5.76 -17.32
CA PRO A 55 -11.84 -5.71 -17.45
C PRO A 55 -11.42 -4.91 -18.69
N PRO A 56 -10.17 -4.44 -18.74
CA PRO A 56 -9.61 -3.86 -19.97
C PRO A 56 -9.82 -4.80 -21.16
N SER A 57 -10.15 -4.22 -22.33
CA SER A 57 -10.37 -4.97 -23.56
C SER A 57 -9.06 -5.48 -24.21
N SER A 58 -7.94 -4.95 -23.77
CA SER A 58 -6.58 -5.30 -24.21
C SER A 58 -5.84 -6.05 -23.14
N PRO A 59 -4.81 -6.85 -23.47
CA PRO A 59 -3.92 -7.44 -22.48
C PRO A 59 -3.36 -6.39 -21.51
N VAL A 60 -3.25 -6.75 -20.24
CA VAL A 60 -2.78 -5.86 -19.18
C VAL A 60 -1.43 -6.35 -18.67
N ARG A 61 -0.54 -5.41 -18.34
CA ARG A 61 0.73 -5.65 -17.66
C ARG A 61 0.85 -4.71 -16.45
N THR A 62 0.84 -5.26 -15.27
CA THR A 62 1.17 -4.50 -14.05
C THR A 62 2.67 -4.26 -14.02
N MET A 63 3.06 -3.02 -13.79
CA MET A 63 4.46 -2.63 -13.68
C MET A 63 5.08 -3.15 -12.37
N ALA A 64 6.36 -3.52 -12.43
CA ALA A 64 7.13 -3.81 -11.22
C ALA A 64 7.46 -2.52 -10.46
N GLU A 65 7.73 -2.63 -9.16
CA GLU A 65 7.95 -1.45 -8.31
C GLU A 65 9.25 -0.70 -8.68
N TRP A 66 10.22 -1.35 -9.31
CA TRP A 66 11.49 -0.75 -9.76
C TRP A 66 11.42 -0.13 -11.16
N GLU A 67 10.28 -0.22 -11.86
CA GLU A 67 10.10 0.49 -13.12
C GLU A 67 9.96 1.99 -12.91
N GLU A 68 10.17 2.77 -13.96
CA GLU A 68 10.11 4.23 -13.89
C GLU A 68 8.74 4.73 -13.43
N LEU A 69 8.73 5.55 -12.38
CA LEU A 69 7.54 6.12 -11.77
C LEU A 69 7.33 7.56 -12.21
N GLN A 70 6.14 7.90 -12.69
CA GLN A 70 5.71 9.27 -12.91
C GLN A 70 5.53 10.03 -11.59
N GLY A 71 5.12 9.32 -10.53
CA GLY A 71 4.89 9.92 -9.22
C GLY A 71 4.53 8.90 -8.16
N ILE A 72 4.54 9.36 -6.91
CA ILE A 72 4.08 8.59 -5.75
C ILE A 72 2.92 9.28 -5.05
N LEU A 73 2.12 8.50 -4.32
CA LEU A 73 0.98 8.98 -3.53
C LEU A 73 1.29 8.92 -2.03
N ILE A 74 0.95 9.98 -1.31
CA ILE A 74 1.09 10.09 0.14
C ILE A 74 -0.23 10.56 0.76
N GLY A 75 -0.78 9.83 1.72
CA GLY A 75 -1.84 10.31 2.60
C GLY A 75 -1.26 11.13 3.76
N TRP A 76 -1.58 12.43 3.85
CA TRP A 76 -0.98 13.31 4.85
C TRP A 76 -1.90 13.48 6.07
N THR A 77 -1.81 12.57 7.01
CA THR A 77 -2.58 12.63 8.28
C THR A 77 -1.74 12.33 9.51
N SER A 78 -0.91 11.29 9.47
CA SER A 78 -0.06 10.81 10.59
C SER A 78 1.41 10.90 10.21
N TYR A 79 2.29 10.86 11.20
CA TYR A 79 3.75 10.75 11.01
C TYR A 79 4.38 11.85 10.13
N PRO A 80 4.03 13.14 10.30
CA PRO A 80 4.44 14.19 9.36
C PRO A 80 5.95 14.36 9.24
N SER A 81 6.73 14.00 10.26
CA SER A 81 8.19 14.02 10.21
C SER A 81 8.75 13.00 9.20
N ILE A 82 8.22 11.79 9.20
CA ILE A 82 8.61 10.74 8.25
C ILE A 82 8.13 11.12 6.85
N LEU A 83 6.87 11.54 6.71
CA LEU A 83 6.31 11.93 5.42
C LEU A 83 7.10 13.09 4.78
N ARG A 84 7.58 14.06 5.58
CA ARG A 84 8.43 15.14 5.05
C ARG A 84 9.74 14.62 4.46
N GLU A 85 10.39 13.65 5.10
CA GLU A 85 11.63 13.08 4.56
C GLU A 85 11.36 12.22 3.32
N ILE A 86 10.23 11.52 3.25
CA ILE A 86 9.78 10.84 2.02
C ILE A 86 9.58 11.86 0.90
N VAL A 87 8.88 12.98 1.16
CA VAL A 87 8.69 14.05 0.16
C VAL A 87 10.04 14.63 -0.27
N ARG A 88 10.98 14.85 0.68
CA ARG A 88 12.31 15.38 0.37
C ARG A 88 13.06 14.51 -0.63
N ALA A 89 13.05 13.20 -0.42
CA ALA A 89 13.72 12.26 -1.30
C ALA A 89 12.96 12.11 -2.64
N ALA A 90 11.66 11.89 -2.59
CA ALA A 90 10.85 11.56 -3.74
C ALA A 90 10.70 12.70 -4.76
N LYS A 91 10.57 13.96 -4.30
CA LYS A 91 10.39 15.11 -5.20
C LYS A 91 11.57 15.37 -6.14
N ALA A 92 12.75 14.84 -5.81
CA ALA A 92 13.92 14.90 -6.68
C ALA A 92 13.85 13.90 -7.83
N GLU A 93 13.10 12.83 -7.65
CA GLU A 93 12.99 11.70 -8.57
C GLU A 93 11.71 11.73 -9.42
N CYS A 94 10.58 12.12 -8.82
CA CYS A 94 9.28 12.10 -9.47
C CYS A 94 8.31 13.12 -8.84
N ARG A 95 7.07 13.17 -9.33
CA ARG A 95 6.02 13.97 -8.72
C ARG A 95 5.49 13.32 -7.45
N VAL A 96 5.26 14.13 -6.40
CA VAL A 96 4.64 13.66 -5.16
C VAL A 96 3.20 14.17 -5.10
N TYR A 97 2.24 13.26 -5.11
CA TYR A 97 0.82 13.57 -4.91
C TYR A 97 0.49 13.42 -3.43
N ILE A 98 0.07 14.51 -2.79
CA ILE A 98 -0.25 14.53 -1.36
C ILE A 98 -1.76 14.69 -1.19
N VAL A 99 -2.41 13.63 -0.71
CA VAL A 99 -3.81 13.68 -0.27
C VAL A 99 -3.87 14.40 1.07
N THR A 100 -4.65 15.46 1.16
CA THR A 100 -4.77 16.24 2.39
C THR A 100 -6.06 17.06 2.41
N ASN A 101 -6.62 17.22 3.61
CA ASN A 101 -7.75 18.11 3.87
C ASN A 101 -7.29 19.56 4.18
N ASN A 102 -5.99 19.80 4.33
CA ASN A 102 -5.43 21.12 4.66
C ASN A 102 -4.07 21.34 3.98
N GLN A 103 -4.13 21.70 2.71
CA GLN A 103 -2.94 21.96 1.89
C GLN A 103 -2.01 23.00 2.53
N GLN A 104 -2.53 24.09 3.07
CA GLN A 104 -1.69 25.16 3.64
C GLN A 104 -0.90 24.68 4.86
N SER A 105 -1.48 23.83 5.70
CA SER A 105 -0.78 23.23 6.83
C SER A 105 0.38 22.35 6.37
N VAL A 106 0.19 21.57 5.31
CA VAL A 106 1.25 20.71 4.73
C VAL A 106 2.38 21.58 4.17
N ILE A 107 2.06 22.62 3.39
CA ILE A 107 3.05 23.55 2.84
C ILE A 107 3.88 24.17 3.96
N ASN A 108 3.23 24.67 5.01
CA ASN A 108 3.91 25.29 6.15
C ASN A 108 4.85 24.27 6.84
N TYR A 109 4.40 23.04 7.00
CA TYR A 109 5.19 21.98 7.64
C TYR A 109 6.40 21.58 6.77
N LEU A 110 6.22 21.42 5.47
CA LEU A 110 7.32 21.12 4.54
C LEU A 110 8.35 22.26 4.55
N ASN A 111 7.93 23.51 4.42
CA ASN A 111 8.79 24.68 4.44
C ASN A 111 9.57 24.83 5.76
N SER A 112 8.95 24.50 6.90
CA SER A 112 9.65 24.53 8.21
C SER A 112 10.84 23.59 8.30
N GLY A 113 10.87 22.54 7.44
CA GLY A 113 11.97 21.60 7.30
C GLY A 113 12.85 21.87 6.06
N ASN A 114 12.75 23.04 5.42
CA ASN A 114 13.44 23.37 4.17
C ASN A 114 13.12 22.38 3.02
N VAL A 115 11.87 21.96 2.92
CA VAL A 115 11.33 21.19 1.78
C VAL A 115 10.36 22.10 1.06
N ASP A 116 10.71 22.57 -0.13
CA ASP A 116 9.80 23.33 -0.99
C ASP A 116 8.79 22.39 -1.67
N THR A 117 7.81 22.96 -2.35
CA THR A 117 6.71 22.23 -3.01
C THR A 117 6.91 22.08 -4.53
N VAL A 118 8.12 22.24 -5.03
CA VAL A 118 8.43 21.90 -6.43
C VAL A 118 8.26 20.39 -6.61
N ASN A 119 7.61 19.96 -7.71
CA ASN A 119 7.19 18.58 -7.97
C ASN A 119 6.19 18.00 -6.94
N VAL A 120 5.52 18.83 -6.15
CA VAL A 120 4.44 18.42 -5.25
C VAL A 120 3.10 18.86 -5.84
N SER A 121 2.13 17.95 -5.85
CA SER A 121 0.73 18.22 -6.21
C SER A 121 -0.17 17.84 -5.04
N PHE A 122 -1.14 18.69 -4.73
CA PHE A 122 -2.07 18.41 -3.64
C PHE A 122 -3.38 17.86 -4.20
N VAL A 123 -3.85 16.77 -3.58
CA VAL A 123 -5.09 16.08 -3.91
C VAL A 123 -6.08 16.38 -2.80
N ASN A 124 -7.08 17.21 -3.13
CA ASN A 124 -8.13 17.57 -2.19
C ASN A 124 -9.30 16.58 -2.34
N THR A 125 -9.20 15.43 -1.70
CA THR A 125 -10.25 14.43 -1.58
C THR A 125 -10.33 13.96 -0.13
N PRO A 126 -11.49 13.55 0.39
CA PRO A 126 -11.57 12.86 1.67
C PRO A 126 -10.68 11.62 1.69
N PHE A 127 -10.11 11.33 2.85
CA PHE A 127 -9.34 10.11 3.11
C PHE A 127 -9.33 9.86 4.62
N ASN A 128 -9.11 8.61 5.03
CA ASN A 128 -9.22 8.20 6.43
C ASN A 128 -7.85 7.97 7.08
N SER A 129 -6.85 7.50 6.32
CA SER A 129 -5.58 7.05 6.89
C SER A 129 -4.36 7.38 6.03
N VAL A 130 -3.16 7.19 6.63
CA VAL A 130 -1.86 7.37 5.97
C VAL A 130 -1.48 6.21 5.03
N TRP A 131 -2.23 5.11 5.07
CA TRP A 131 -1.86 3.82 4.48
C TRP A 131 -2.09 3.75 2.96
N SER A 132 -1.48 4.69 2.22
CA SER A 132 -1.62 4.77 0.75
C SER A 132 -1.07 3.56 0.00
N ARG A 133 -0.11 2.84 0.57
CA ARG A 133 0.35 1.55 0.03
C ARG A 133 -0.80 0.54 -0.04
N ASP A 134 -1.70 0.56 0.95
CA ASP A 134 -2.73 -0.46 1.11
C ASP A 134 -3.96 -0.19 0.26
N TYR A 135 -4.42 1.06 0.21
CA TYR A 135 -5.63 1.39 -0.55
C TYR A 135 -5.37 1.75 -2.02
N GLY A 136 -4.13 1.89 -2.44
CA GLY A 136 -3.79 2.11 -3.85
C GLY A 136 -3.82 3.58 -4.29
N PRO A 137 -3.93 3.88 -5.58
CA PRO A 137 -4.25 2.99 -6.71
C PRO A 137 -3.11 2.08 -7.15
N TRP A 138 -3.44 1.06 -7.95
CA TRP A 138 -2.46 0.32 -8.73
C TRP A 138 -2.41 0.82 -10.16
N SER A 139 -1.22 0.79 -10.74
CA SER A 139 -0.99 1.19 -12.12
C SER A 139 -0.65 -0.03 -12.97
N ALA A 140 -1.22 -0.08 -14.17
CA ALA A 140 -0.91 -1.09 -15.16
C ALA A 140 -0.88 -0.45 -16.56
N TYR A 141 -0.32 -1.17 -17.52
CA TYR A 141 -0.34 -0.78 -18.93
C TYR A 141 -1.22 -1.74 -19.71
N THR A 142 -1.92 -1.22 -20.72
CA THR A 142 -2.49 -2.06 -21.77
C THR A 142 -1.47 -2.25 -22.89
N ASN A 143 -1.47 -3.44 -23.55
CA ASN A 143 -0.56 -3.77 -24.64
C ASN A 143 0.91 -3.42 -24.33
N ASP A 144 1.47 -3.99 -23.27
CA ASP A 144 2.81 -3.72 -22.71
C ASP A 144 2.92 -2.32 -22.10
N VAL A 145 3.12 -1.28 -22.90
CA VAL A 145 3.37 0.09 -22.45
C VAL A 145 2.55 1.13 -23.24
N ASP A 146 1.46 0.70 -23.85
CA ASP A 146 0.68 1.58 -24.73
C ASP A 146 -0.09 2.64 -23.94
N THR A 147 -1.00 2.22 -23.07
CA THR A 147 -1.82 3.13 -22.29
C THR A 147 -1.72 2.80 -20.80
N LEU A 148 -1.32 3.79 -20.01
CA LEU A 148 -1.36 3.69 -18.55
C LEU A 148 -2.81 3.68 -18.08
N VAL A 149 -3.15 2.72 -17.23
CA VAL A 149 -4.48 2.57 -16.65
C VAL A 149 -4.38 2.47 -15.12
N THR A 150 -5.43 2.90 -14.46
CA THR A 150 -5.57 2.76 -13.01
C THR A 150 -6.46 1.56 -12.71
N ILE A 151 -6.00 0.73 -11.78
CA ILE A 151 -6.76 -0.42 -11.27
C ILE A 151 -7.11 -0.15 -9.82
N ASP A 152 -8.34 -0.42 -9.47
CA ASP A 152 -8.89 -0.27 -8.13
C ASP A 152 -9.59 -1.54 -7.67
N TRP A 153 -9.49 -1.86 -6.38
CA TRP A 153 -10.15 -2.98 -5.73
C TRP A 153 -10.80 -2.55 -4.42
N ILE A 154 -11.64 -3.38 -3.83
CA ILE A 154 -12.24 -3.11 -2.53
C ILE A 154 -11.16 -3.13 -1.46
N TYR A 155 -10.91 -2.01 -0.82
CA TYR A 155 -9.94 -1.93 0.27
C TYR A 155 -10.37 -2.84 1.44
N ASN A 156 -9.45 -3.61 1.97
CA ASN A 156 -9.72 -4.59 3.03
C ASN A 156 -9.90 -3.97 4.43
N ARG A 157 -10.21 -2.68 4.49
CA ARG A 157 -10.62 -1.95 5.70
C ARG A 157 -11.89 -1.17 5.40
N PRO A 158 -12.85 -1.07 6.32
CA PRO A 158 -14.10 -0.32 6.11
C PRO A 158 -13.84 1.20 6.22
N ARG A 159 -13.00 1.71 5.34
CA ARG A 159 -12.55 3.10 5.22
C ARG A 159 -12.93 3.64 3.84
N PRO A 160 -14.20 4.01 3.64
CA PRO A 160 -14.71 4.36 2.32
C PRO A 160 -14.04 5.58 1.68
N ASP A 161 -13.49 6.51 2.49
CA ASP A 161 -12.77 7.64 1.93
C ASP A 161 -11.39 7.23 1.40
N ASP A 162 -10.69 6.31 2.08
CA ASP A 162 -9.46 5.71 1.57
C ASP A 162 -9.72 4.91 0.29
N ASP A 163 -10.77 4.09 0.27
CA ASP A 163 -11.19 3.26 -0.86
C ASP A 163 -11.56 4.10 -2.11
N ASN A 164 -11.92 5.37 -1.92
CA ASN A 164 -12.25 6.29 -3.03
C ASN A 164 -11.03 7.09 -3.55
N VAL A 165 -9.88 7.03 -2.89
CA VAL A 165 -8.67 7.76 -3.34
C VAL A 165 -8.21 7.32 -4.72
N PRO A 166 -8.19 6.01 -5.10
CA PRO A 166 -7.85 5.55 -6.45
C PRO A 166 -8.68 6.21 -7.55
N VAL A 167 -9.99 6.38 -7.32
CA VAL A 167 -10.90 7.05 -8.26
C VAL A 167 -10.50 8.52 -8.45
N ALA A 168 -10.19 9.22 -7.36
CA ALA A 168 -9.76 10.62 -7.42
C ALA A 168 -8.42 10.76 -8.17
N ILE A 169 -7.47 9.85 -7.94
CA ILE A 169 -6.16 9.84 -8.60
C ILE A 169 -6.30 9.55 -10.09
N ALA A 170 -7.13 8.58 -10.49
CA ALA A 170 -7.41 8.29 -11.90
C ALA A 170 -7.92 9.54 -12.63
N GLY A 171 -8.83 10.30 -12.00
CA GLY A 171 -9.33 11.56 -12.53
C GLY A 171 -8.25 12.64 -12.68
N ILE A 172 -7.34 12.76 -11.71
CA ILE A 172 -6.23 13.74 -11.75
C ILE A 172 -5.21 13.37 -12.84
N LEU A 173 -4.89 12.09 -12.96
CA LEU A 173 -3.94 11.59 -13.96
C LEU A 173 -4.57 11.47 -15.36
N ASN A 174 -5.90 11.59 -15.44
CA ASN A 174 -6.67 11.37 -16.66
C ASN A 174 -6.39 9.98 -17.27
N THR A 175 -6.30 8.96 -16.41
CA THR A 175 -6.12 7.56 -16.81
C THR A 175 -7.46 6.84 -16.83
N PRO A 176 -7.67 5.88 -17.75
CA PRO A 176 -8.81 4.96 -17.66
C PRO A 176 -8.79 4.23 -16.31
N LEU A 177 -9.94 4.18 -15.64
CA LEU A 177 -10.13 3.48 -14.38
C LEU A 177 -10.83 2.14 -14.63
N TYR A 178 -10.27 1.07 -14.09
CA TYR A 178 -10.87 -0.26 -14.08
C TYR A 178 -10.97 -0.75 -12.63
N GLU A 179 -12.18 -1.11 -12.24
CA GLU A 179 -12.51 -1.42 -10.86
C GLU A 179 -12.86 -2.88 -10.70
N THR A 180 -12.28 -3.53 -9.69
CA THR A 180 -12.71 -4.85 -9.21
C THR A 180 -13.58 -4.71 -7.96
N THR A 181 -14.39 -3.66 -7.93
CA THR A 181 -15.27 -3.33 -6.79
C THR A 181 -16.68 -3.87 -6.95
N MET A 182 -17.02 -4.36 -8.14
CA MET A 182 -18.37 -4.83 -8.48
C MET A 182 -18.35 -6.23 -9.06
N PRO A 183 -19.43 -7.02 -8.82
CA PRO A 183 -19.61 -8.31 -9.49
C PRO A 183 -19.59 -8.19 -11.03
N PRO A 184 -19.15 -9.23 -11.74
CA PRO A 184 -18.73 -10.54 -11.21
C PRO A 184 -17.30 -10.57 -10.69
N TYR A 185 -16.58 -9.45 -10.70
CA TYR A 185 -15.16 -9.37 -10.41
C TYR A 185 -14.84 -8.67 -9.07
N SER A 186 -15.79 -8.67 -8.12
CA SER A 186 -15.55 -8.08 -6.79
C SER A 186 -14.38 -8.78 -6.09
N LEU A 187 -13.34 -8.01 -5.74
CA LEU A 187 -12.15 -8.50 -5.08
C LEU A 187 -11.77 -7.59 -3.91
N VAL A 188 -11.73 -8.15 -2.71
CA VAL A 188 -11.16 -7.49 -1.55
C VAL A 188 -9.66 -7.69 -1.56
N HIS A 189 -8.89 -6.60 -1.51
CA HIS A 189 -7.42 -6.68 -1.56
C HIS A 189 -6.77 -5.51 -0.82
N THR A 190 -5.45 -5.60 -0.65
CA THR A 190 -4.62 -4.55 -0.05
C THR A 190 -3.24 -4.56 -0.70
N GLY A 191 -2.72 -3.37 -0.97
CA GLY A 191 -1.47 -3.21 -1.69
C GLY A 191 -0.23 -3.72 -0.97
N GLY A 192 -0.22 -3.69 0.38
CA GLY A 192 0.88 -4.28 1.17
C GLY A 192 0.97 -5.81 1.05
N ASN A 193 -0.12 -6.45 0.62
CA ASN A 193 -0.14 -7.89 0.36
C ASN A 193 0.01 -8.24 -1.12
N PHE A 194 0.59 -7.37 -1.93
CA PHE A 194 0.81 -7.66 -3.35
C PHE A 194 2.13 -7.09 -3.85
N MET A 195 2.87 -7.88 -4.60
CA MET A 195 4.01 -7.44 -5.42
C MET A 195 4.08 -8.26 -6.70
N CYS A 196 4.71 -7.72 -7.74
CA CYS A 196 4.87 -8.40 -9.02
C CYS A 196 6.22 -8.10 -9.67
N ASP A 197 6.57 -8.96 -10.63
CA ASP A 197 7.84 -8.88 -11.37
C ASP A 197 7.77 -8.05 -12.66
N GLY A 198 6.62 -7.46 -12.98
CA GLY A 198 6.42 -6.72 -14.23
C GLY A 198 6.17 -7.62 -15.47
N PHE A 199 6.29 -8.94 -15.32
CA PHE A 199 6.17 -9.93 -16.40
C PHE A 199 5.05 -10.95 -16.16
N GLY A 200 4.13 -10.62 -15.25
CA GLY A 200 2.94 -11.43 -14.99
C GLY A 200 3.08 -12.46 -13.88
N THR A 201 4.17 -12.45 -13.09
CA THR A 201 4.23 -13.16 -11.81
C THR A 201 3.86 -12.23 -10.68
N GLY A 202 2.83 -12.58 -9.91
CA GLY A 202 2.43 -11.89 -8.70
C GLY A 202 2.69 -12.74 -7.45
N PHE A 203 2.86 -12.09 -6.32
CA PHE A 203 3.08 -12.71 -5.01
C PHE A 203 2.13 -12.10 -3.99
N SER A 204 1.58 -12.93 -3.12
CA SER A 204 0.84 -12.51 -1.93
C SER A 204 0.92 -13.56 -0.82
N SER A 205 0.44 -13.19 0.36
CA SER A 205 0.04 -14.18 1.36
C SER A 205 -1.37 -14.71 1.06
N ASN A 206 -1.76 -15.81 1.71
CA ASN A 206 -3.11 -16.36 1.63
C ASN A 206 -4.20 -15.43 2.21
N LEU A 207 -3.85 -14.24 2.68
CA LEU A 207 -4.80 -13.22 3.08
C LEU A 207 -5.83 -12.96 1.96
N ILE A 208 -5.36 -12.92 0.69
CA ILE A 208 -6.23 -12.73 -0.47
C ILE A 208 -7.33 -13.80 -0.58
N LEU A 209 -7.04 -15.05 -0.19
CA LEU A 209 -8.02 -16.14 -0.16
C LEU A 209 -8.95 -16.00 1.04
N ASN A 210 -8.40 -15.65 2.20
CA ASN A 210 -9.12 -15.52 3.46
C ASN A 210 -10.16 -14.40 3.44
N GLU A 211 -9.84 -13.29 2.76
CA GLU A 211 -10.71 -12.12 2.64
C GLU A 211 -11.76 -12.24 1.53
N ASN A 212 -11.62 -13.24 0.65
CA ASN A 212 -12.56 -13.51 -0.45
C ASN A 212 -13.17 -14.92 -0.37
N PRO A 213 -13.82 -15.33 0.74
CA PRO A 213 -14.28 -16.70 0.96
C PRO A 213 -15.40 -17.13 0.01
N SER A 214 -16.02 -16.19 -0.69
CA SER A 214 -17.06 -16.47 -1.71
C SER A 214 -16.48 -16.78 -3.09
N LEU A 215 -15.17 -16.54 -3.29
CA LEU A 215 -14.47 -16.83 -4.54
C LEU A 215 -13.60 -18.08 -4.39
N THR A 216 -13.53 -18.87 -5.44
CA THR A 216 -12.50 -19.91 -5.55
C THR A 216 -11.15 -19.27 -5.89
N GLU A 217 -10.05 -19.95 -5.57
CA GLU A 217 -8.72 -19.49 -5.95
C GLU A 217 -8.60 -19.23 -7.46
N SER A 218 -9.16 -20.11 -8.30
CA SER A 218 -9.18 -19.94 -9.75
C SER A 218 -9.96 -18.69 -10.21
N GLN A 219 -11.01 -18.29 -9.49
CA GLN A 219 -11.71 -17.04 -9.78
C GLN A 219 -10.86 -15.82 -9.43
N ILE A 220 -10.17 -15.85 -8.29
CA ILE A 220 -9.21 -14.81 -7.90
C ILE A 220 -8.09 -14.70 -8.95
N ASP A 221 -7.51 -15.82 -9.37
CA ASP A 221 -6.47 -15.86 -10.41
C ASP A 221 -6.99 -15.28 -11.73
N THR A 222 -8.25 -15.55 -12.07
CA THR A 222 -8.89 -14.99 -13.27
C THR A 222 -9.02 -13.46 -13.17
N ILE A 223 -9.46 -12.94 -12.02
CA ILE A 223 -9.56 -11.50 -11.79
C ILE A 223 -8.17 -10.85 -11.91
N MET A 224 -7.18 -11.40 -11.20
CA MET A 224 -5.81 -10.88 -11.24
C MET A 224 -5.20 -10.94 -12.65
N LYS A 225 -5.51 -11.97 -13.42
CA LYS A 225 -5.07 -12.07 -14.81
C LYS A 225 -5.74 -11.00 -15.70
N GLN A 226 -7.05 -10.81 -15.57
CA GLN A 226 -7.79 -9.90 -16.45
C GLN A 226 -7.56 -8.43 -16.15
N PHE A 227 -7.41 -8.05 -14.87
CA PHE A 227 -7.25 -6.66 -14.46
C PHE A 227 -5.80 -6.26 -14.22
N MET A 228 -4.96 -7.19 -13.78
CA MET A 228 -3.57 -6.93 -13.39
C MET A 228 -2.54 -7.62 -14.31
N GLY A 229 -2.98 -8.46 -15.27
CA GLY A 229 -2.07 -9.19 -16.13
C GLY A 229 -1.27 -10.29 -15.42
N ILE A 230 -1.67 -10.70 -14.22
CA ILE A 230 -0.97 -11.72 -13.42
C ILE A 230 -1.38 -13.09 -13.93
N SER A 231 -0.49 -13.73 -14.67
CA SER A 231 -0.70 -15.07 -15.23
C SER A 231 -0.21 -16.19 -14.31
N ARG A 232 0.68 -15.88 -13.36
CA ARG A 232 1.20 -16.78 -12.33
C ARG A 232 1.12 -16.08 -10.96
N TYR A 233 0.16 -16.48 -10.15
CA TYR A 233 -0.07 -15.86 -8.84
C TYR A 233 0.37 -16.80 -7.73
N ILE A 234 1.52 -16.50 -7.13
CA ILE A 234 2.14 -17.28 -6.06
C ILE A 234 1.58 -16.78 -4.72
N LYS A 235 0.88 -17.66 -4.03
CA LYS A 235 0.26 -17.40 -2.73
C LYS A 235 0.92 -18.25 -1.65
N MET A 236 1.32 -17.61 -0.56
CA MET A 236 2.04 -18.23 0.56
C MET A 236 1.19 -18.22 1.82
N PRO A 237 1.33 -19.21 2.73
CA PRO A 237 0.71 -19.14 4.04
C PRO A 237 0.97 -17.81 4.75
N THR A 238 -0.05 -17.30 5.44
CA THR A 238 0.08 -16.12 6.31
C THR A 238 1.02 -16.41 7.48
N LEU A 239 1.67 -15.38 8.01
CA LEU A 239 2.50 -15.52 9.20
C LEU A 239 1.59 -15.65 10.44
N PRO A 240 1.87 -16.59 11.36
CA PRO A 240 0.95 -16.89 12.47
C PRO A 240 0.83 -15.79 13.52
N TYR A 241 1.85 -14.94 13.68
CA TYR A 241 1.87 -13.87 14.69
C TYR A 241 1.78 -12.46 14.09
N ASP A 242 1.81 -12.33 12.75
CA ASP A 242 1.58 -11.06 12.07
C ASP A 242 0.08 -10.72 12.07
N GLY A 243 -0.27 -9.55 12.62
CA GLY A 243 -1.66 -9.12 12.74
C GLY A 243 -2.31 -8.61 11.45
N ILE A 244 -1.53 -8.29 10.41
CA ILE A 244 -2.02 -7.76 9.13
C ILE A 244 -1.82 -8.71 7.95
N HIS A 245 -0.93 -9.67 8.07
CA HIS A 245 -0.63 -10.71 7.08
C HIS A 245 -0.16 -10.19 5.71
N HIS A 246 0.46 -9.01 5.67
CA HIS A 246 0.98 -8.41 4.45
C HIS A 246 2.34 -9.02 4.08
N ILE A 247 2.52 -9.31 2.79
CA ILE A 247 3.76 -9.94 2.29
C ILE A 247 4.96 -8.99 2.36
N ASP A 248 4.76 -7.69 2.20
CA ASP A 248 5.81 -6.66 2.22
C ASP A 248 6.46 -6.46 3.59
N MET A 249 5.84 -7.01 4.64
CA MET A 249 6.41 -7.02 5.99
C MET A 249 7.64 -7.92 6.10
N HIS A 250 7.80 -8.93 5.26
CA HIS A 250 8.89 -9.90 5.37
C HIS A 250 9.56 -10.27 4.05
N MET A 251 9.00 -9.83 2.92
CA MET A 251 9.53 -10.11 1.59
C MET A 251 9.51 -8.86 0.72
N LYS A 252 10.48 -8.74 -0.20
CA LYS A 252 10.48 -7.75 -1.27
C LYS A 252 11.14 -8.33 -2.51
N LEU A 253 10.60 -8.02 -3.68
CA LEU A 253 11.32 -8.22 -4.93
C LEU A 253 12.27 -7.02 -5.15
N LEU A 254 13.52 -7.29 -5.46
CA LEU A 254 14.51 -6.27 -5.82
C LEU A 254 14.67 -6.11 -7.33
N ASN A 255 14.39 -7.16 -8.06
CA ASN A 255 14.27 -7.24 -9.52
C ASN A 255 13.55 -8.54 -9.89
N GLU A 256 13.49 -8.88 -11.16
CA GLU A 256 12.75 -10.02 -11.72
C GLU A 256 13.22 -11.40 -11.20
N GLU A 257 14.41 -11.48 -10.65
CA GLU A 257 15.00 -12.75 -10.20
C GLU A 257 15.56 -12.72 -8.77
N THR A 258 15.42 -11.59 -8.05
CA THR A 258 16.03 -11.43 -6.72
C THR A 258 14.98 -11.12 -5.65
N ILE A 259 14.91 -11.98 -4.66
CA ILE A 259 14.05 -11.84 -3.48
C ILE A 259 14.91 -11.38 -2.29
N LEU A 260 14.52 -10.27 -1.68
CA LEU A 260 14.97 -9.87 -0.36
C LEU A 260 14.01 -10.46 0.67
N MET A 261 14.51 -11.29 1.58
CA MET A 261 13.68 -11.98 2.58
C MET A 261 14.16 -11.64 3.98
N GLY A 262 13.22 -11.20 4.82
CA GLY A 262 13.43 -10.96 6.24
C GLY A 262 13.93 -12.21 6.97
N GLN A 263 14.76 -12.03 7.98
CA GLN A 263 15.31 -13.14 8.75
C GLN A 263 15.16 -12.86 10.25
N TYR A 264 14.34 -13.67 10.90
CA TYR A 264 14.26 -13.75 12.34
C TYR A 264 15.39 -14.61 12.89
N PRO A 265 15.77 -14.46 14.16
CA PRO A 265 16.59 -15.48 14.84
C PRO A 265 15.93 -16.85 14.78
N GLN A 266 16.73 -17.90 14.76
CA GLN A 266 16.24 -19.26 14.59
C GLN A 266 15.18 -19.63 15.66
N GLY A 267 14.04 -20.16 15.20
CA GLY A 267 12.96 -20.65 16.07
C GLY A 267 12.13 -19.56 16.75
N VAL A 268 12.28 -18.29 16.34
CA VAL A 268 11.56 -17.16 16.93
C VAL A 268 10.31 -16.84 16.11
N ALA A 269 9.17 -16.70 16.79
CA ALA A 269 7.89 -16.21 16.27
C ALA A 269 7.56 -16.69 14.86
N ASP A 270 7.44 -15.78 13.89
CA ASP A 270 7.12 -16.07 12.50
C ASP A 270 8.31 -16.60 11.66
N GLY A 271 9.52 -16.64 12.23
CA GLY A 271 10.71 -17.11 11.52
C GLY A 271 10.55 -18.45 10.83
N PRO A 272 10.05 -19.51 11.49
CA PRO A 272 9.82 -20.80 10.84
C PRO A 272 8.87 -20.73 9.64
N GLN A 273 7.81 -19.91 9.69
CA GLN A 273 6.89 -19.75 8.57
C GLN A 273 7.51 -18.94 7.43
N ILE A 274 8.31 -17.90 7.73
CA ILE A 274 9.08 -17.16 6.72
C ILE A 274 10.02 -18.09 5.95
N GLU A 275 10.75 -18.98 6.67
CA GLU A 275 11.62 -19.96 6.03
C GLU A 275 10.84 -20.97 5.18
N ALA A 276 9.68 -21.44 5.65
CA ALA A 276 8.84 -22.36 4.89
C ALA A 276 8.29 -21.69 3.62
N ASN A 277 7.86 -20.43 3.69
CA ASN A 277 7.40 -19.64 2.56
C ASN A 277 8.52 -19.44 1.53
N LEU A 278 9.72 -19.08 1.99
CA LEU A 278 10.88 -18.95 1.12
C LEU A 278 11.20 -20.25 0.39
N LEU A 279 11.27 -21.38 1.12
CA LEU A 279 11.55 -22.68 0.54
C LEU A 279 10.45 -23.11 -0.45
N TYR A 280 9.19 -22.80 -0.15
CA TYR A 280 8.10 -23.04 -1.08
C TYR A 280 8.31 -22.30 -2.41
N VAL A 281 8.67 -21.01 -2.37
CA VAL A 281 8.92 -20.24 -3.58
C VAL A 281 10.11 -20.77 -4.36
N VAL A 282 11.28 -20.90 -3.74
CA VAL A 282 12.52 -21.24 -4.46
C VAL A 282 12.58 -22.68 -4.96
N ASN A 283 11.82 -23.60 -4.35
CA ASN A 283 11.78 -25.00 -4.76
C ASN A 283 10.72 -25.27 -5.85
N ASN A 284 9.72 -24.42 -5.99
CA ASN A 284 8.60 -24.68 -6.91
C ASN A 284 8.54 -23.72 -8.09
N PHE A 285 9.21 -22.58 -8.02
CA PHE A 285 9.12 -21.54 -9.04
C PHE A 285 10.49 -21.02 -9.45
N ASN A 286 10.61 -20.76 -10.73
CA ASN A 286 11.73 -20.02 -11.31
C ASN A 286 11.30 -18.55 -11.61
N SER A 287 12.30 -17.68 -11.74
CA SER A 287 12.10 -16.33 -12.26
C SER A 287 11.49 -16.36 -13.66
N ILE A 288 11.11 -15.20 -14.18
CA ILE A 288 10.62 -15.07 -15.57
C ILE A 288 11.67 -15.53 -16.59
N PHE A 289 12.95 -15.51 -16.24
CA PHE A 289 14.04 -15.98 -17.10
C PHE A 289 14.27 -17.50 -17.06
N GLY A 290 13.47 -18.24 -16.27
CA GLY A 290 13.61 -19.67 -16.08
C GLY A 290 14.75 -20.08 -15.13
N THR A 291 15.40 -19.12 -14.49
CA THR A 291 16.46 -19.31 -13.49
C THR A 291 15.88 -19.39 -12.07
N PRO A 292 16.51 -20.11 -11.14
CA PRO A 292 16.14 -20.05 -9.74
C PRO A 292 16.23 -18.62 -9.19
N TYR A 293 15.31 -18.25 -8.29
CA TYR A 293 15.39 -16.96 -7.61
C TYR A 293 16.68 -16.87 -6.76
N LYS A 294 17.36 -15.74 -6.87
CA LYS A 294 18.41 -15.32 -5.95
C LYS A 294 17.77 -14.82 -4.66
N VAL A 295 18.35 -15.19 -3.52
CA VAL A 295 17.84 -14.80 -2.21
C VAL A 295 18.87 -13.98 -1.47
N ILE A 296 18.47 -12.79 -1.06
CA ILE A 296 19.23 -11.94 -0.15
C ILE A 296 18.48 -11.91 1.19
N ARG A 297 19.23 -12.06 2.29
CA ARG A 297 18.64 -12.05 3.64
C ARG A 297 18.88 -10.71 4.31
N ILE A 298 17.86 -10.21 5.02
CA ILE A 298 17.95 -8.98 5.79
C ILE A 298 17.44 -9.22 7.21
N PRO A 299 18.09 -8.69 8.26
CA PRO A 299 17.66 -8.92 9.64
C PRO A 299 16.27 -8.33 9.89
N MET A 300 15.49 -9.02 10.73
CA MET A 300 14.23 -8.52 11.28
C MET A 300 14.33 -8.58 12.82
N PRO A 301 14.90 -7.56 13.46
CA PRO A 301 15.05 -7.52 14.91
C PRO A 301 13.70 -7.28 15.60
N ALA A 302 13.51 -7.82 16.81
CA ALA A 302 12.34 -7.55 17.62
C ALA A 302 12.25 -6.06 17.98
N ASP A 303 11.05 -5.51 17.99
CA ASP A 303 10.79 -4.10 18.29
C ASP A 303 11.29 -3.71 19.70
N ASN A 304 11.09 -4.56 20.68
CA ASN A 304 11.55 -4.32 22.05
C ASN A 304 12.95 -4.88 22.35
N GLY A 305 13.68 -5.38 21.34
CA GLY A 305 15.00 -6.00 21.47
C GLY A 305 15.01 -7.33 22.23
N ALA A 306 13.85 -7.88 22.59
CA ALA A 306 13.72 -9.13 23.37
C ALA A 306 13.49 -10.33 22.44
N TYR A 307 14.28 -11.37 22.62
CA TYR A 307 14.12 -12.67 21.96
C TYR A 307 13.98 -13.78 23.01
N PRO A 308 13.15 -14.84 22.74
CA PRO A 308 12.18 -14.92 21.65
C PRO A 308 10.96 -14.01 21.90
N ASN A 309 10.53 -13.29 20.86
CA ASN A 309 9.26 -12.55 20.88
C ASN A 309 8.20 -13.37 20.13
N THR A 310 7.12 -13.75 20.81
CA THR A 310 6.04 -14.55 20.23
C THR A 310 4.83 -13.72 19.82
N THR A 311 4.85 -12.41 20.04
CA THR A 311 3.75 -11.50 19.67
C THR A 311 3.88 -10.95 18.26
N GLY A 312 5.03 -11.16 17.59
CA GLY A 312 5.24 -10.80 16.20
C GLY A 312 5.62 -9.33 15.93
N ASP A 313 5.91 -8.54 16.96
CA ASP A 313 6.34 -7.15 16.79
C ASP A 313 7.82 -7.08 16.43
N TYR A 314 8.09 -6.89 15.15
CA TYR A 314 9.44 -6.84 14.57
C TYR A 314 9.62 -5.62 13.68
N PHE A 315 10.81 -5.05 13.71
CA PHE A 315 11.22 -4.03 12.75
C PHE A 315 11.46 -4.66 11.36
N THR A 316 10.83 -4.11 10.34
CA THR A 316 10.87 -4.67 9.00
C THR A 316 11.59 -3.75 8.02
N TYR A 317 12.77 -4.15 7.56
CA TYR A 317 13.50 -3.44 6.52
C TYR A 317 13.06 -3.80 5.10
N THR A 318 12.26 -4.84 4.92
CA THR A 318 11.69 -5.21 3.61
C THR A 318 10.59 -4.26 3.16
N ASN A 319 9.93 -3.56 4.10
CA ASN A 319 8.91 -2.57 3.81
C ASN A 319 9.54 -1.25 3.34
N SER A 320 10.27 -1.32 2.25
CA SER A 320 10.94 -0.21 1.55
C SER A 320 10.17 0.18 0.29
N SER A 321 10.50 1.29 -0.33
CA SER A 321 9.86 1.72 -1.58
C SER A 321 10.88 2.18 -2.60
N PHE A 322 10.76 1.66 -3.83
CA PHE A 322 11.48 2.18 -4.98
C PHE A 322 10.85 3.50 -5.45
N ILE A 323 11.68 4.46 -5.76
CA ILE A 323 11.28 5.74 -6.35
C ILE A 323 12.34 6.10 -7.39
N ASN A 324 12.18 5.61 -8.59
CA ASN A 324 13.13 5.75 -9.69
C ASN A 324 14.55 5.29 -9.28
N ASN A 325 15.52 6.19 -9.22
CA ASN A 325 16.91 5.86 -8.86
C ASN A 325 17.16 5.82 -7.33
N THR A 326 16.12 5.96 -6.52
CA THR A 326 16.20 5.97 -5.06
C THR A 326 15.37 4.85 -4.47
N ILE A 327 15.88 4.19 -3.43
CA ILE A 327 15.09 3.31 -2.58
C ILE A 327 15.01 3.87 -1.17
N ILE A 328 13.79 4.07 -0.67
CA ILE A 328 13.56 4.54 0.70
C ILE A 328 13.44 3.33 1.60
N VAL A 329 14.33 3.22 2.57
CA VAL A 329 14.40 2.11 3.53
C VAL A 329 14.04 2.63 4.92
N PRO A 330 13.13 1.97 5.66
CA PRO A 330 12.83 2.38 7.03
C PRO A 330 14.05 2.16 7.94
N THR A 331 14.26 3.07 8.89
CA THR A 331 15.28 2.97 9.93
C THR A 331 14.66 3.22 11.31
N TYR A 332 15.21 2.60 12.34
CA TYR A 332 14.61 2.51 13.66
C TYR A 332 15.52 3.04 14.78
N ASN A 333 16.65 3.68 14.43
CA ASN A 333 17.70 4.15 15.35
C ASN A 333 18.32 3.02 16.19
N ILE A 334 18.54 1.86 15.56
CA ILE A 334 19.15 0.69 16.18
C ILE A 334 20.41 0.27 15.39
N SER A 335 21.25 -0.55 15.99
CA SER A 335 22.53 -0.98 15.37
C SER A 335 22.35 -1.73 14.05
N GLN A 336 21.24 -2.41 13.86
CA GLN A 336 20.92 -3.18 12.65
C GLN A 336 20.63 -2.29 11.43
N ASP A 337 20.28 -1.02 11.62
CA ASP A 337 20.03 -0.07 10.51
C ASP A 337 21.21 -0.01 9.54
N SER A 338 22.43 0.10 10.06
CA SER A 338 23.65 0.16 9.22
C SER A 338 23.86 -1.11 8.40
N THR A 339 23.51 -2.27 8.96
CA THR A 339 23.55 -3.56 8.26
C THR A 339 22.51 -3.63 7.16
N ALA A 340 21.29 -3.21 7.45
CA ALA A 340 20.19 -3.21 6.49
C ALA A 340 20.50 -2.27 5.30
N LEU A 341 20.94 -1.05 5.57
CA LEU A 341 21.31 -0.10 4.52
C LEU A 341 22.47 -0.60 3.65
N ARG A 342 23.48 -1.28 4.25
CA ARG A 342 24.56 -1.90 3.48
C ARG A 342 24.05 -3.01 2.57
N ILE A 343 23.13 -3.89 3.06
CA ILE A 343 22.54 -4.95 2.25
C ILE A 343 21.83 -4.36 1.02
N TYR A 344 21.08 -3.29 1.18
CA TYR A 344 20.45 -2.61 0.05
C TYR A 344 21.45 -2.03 -0.93
N LYS A 345 22.49 -1.36 -0.44
CA LYS A 345 23.56 -0.79 -1.29
C LYS A 345 24.32 -1.86 -2.08
N ASP A 346 24.59 -3.00 -1.45
CA ASP A 346 25.28 -4.12 -2.10
C ASP A 346 24.35 -4.82 -3.11
N ALA A 347 23.05 -4.91 -2.82
CA ALA A 347 22.06 -5.57 -3.68
C ALA A 347 21.63 -4.72 -4.88
N LEU A 348 21.66 -3.38 -4.74
CA LEU A 348 21.14 -2.42 -5.72
C LEU A 348 22.24 -1.40 -6.07
N PRO A 349 23.36 -1.83 -6.71
CA PRO A 349 24.40 -0.91 -7.12
C PRO A 349 23.86 0.10 -8.13
N GLY A 350 24.06 1.40 -7.85
CA GLY A 350 23.52 2.48 -8.68
C GLY A 350 22.26 3.16 -8.13
N TYR A 351 21.60 2.57 -7.13
CA TYR A 351 20.51 3.24 -6.42
C TYR A 351 21.04 4.10 -5.26
N ASN A 352 20.34 5.20 -5.02
CA ASN A 352 20.45 5.95 -3.77
C ASN A 352 19.67 5.19 -2.67
N VAL A 353 20.33 4.95 -1.52
CA VAL A 353 19.71 4.24 -0.40
C VAL A 353 19.66 5.15 0.82
#